data_d8cba7925a48c9399cf00103c06f6b18
#
_entry.id   d8cba7925a48c9399cf00103c06f6b18
#
_cell.length_a   1.000
_cell.length_b   1.000
_cell.length_c   1.000
_cell.angle_alpha   90.00
_cell.angle_beta   90.00
_cell.angle_gamma   90.00
#
_symmetry.space_group_name_H-M   'P 1'
#
loop_
_entity.id
_entity.type
_entity.pdbx_description
1 polymer ?
#
loop_
_entity_poly.entity_id
_entity_poly.type
_entity_poly.pdbx_seq_one_letter_code
_entity_poly.pdbx_strand_id
1 'polypeptide(L)'
;MKNFMDENFLLQTETAQKLYHEHAAKMPIIDYHCHLNPQMVADDYQFKTLTEIWLGGDHYKWRALRANGITEKYITGDASDWEKFEKWAETVPYTFRNPLYHWTHLELRTAFGIDKILNPKTAREIYEECNEKLQQP
;
A
#
# COMPACT_ATOMS: atom_id res chain seq x y z
N MET A 1 -2.81 -5.31 -24.38
CA MET A 1 -1.60 -5.08 -23.53
C MET A 1 -1.98 -5.53 -22.13
N LYS A 2 -1.16 -6.32 -21.45
CA LYS A 2 -1.42 -6.77 -20.08
C LYS A 2 -1.35 -5.56 -19.14
N ASN A 3 -2.31 -5.43 -18.21
CA ASN A 3 -2.28 -4.39 -17.19
C ASN A 3 -1.07 -4.60 -16.26
N PHE A 4 -0.58 -3.52 -15.64
CA PHE A 4 0.51 -3.60 -14.66
C PHE A 4 0.13 -4.51 -13.48
N MET A 5 -1.06 -4.32 -12.93
CA MET A 5 -1.64 -5.18 -11.91
C MET A 5 -2.87 -5.90 -12.48
N ASP A 6 -2.89 -7.22 -12.37
CA ASP A 6 -4.03 -8.08 -12.67
C ASP A 6 -4.02 -9.29 -11.73
N GLU A 7 -4.98 -10.20 -11.89
CA GLU A 7 -5.10 -11.43 -11.09
C GLU A 7 -3.90 -12.37 -11.27
N ASN A 8 -3.13 -12.19 -12.34
CA ASN A 8 -1.94 -12.98 -12.65
C ASN A 8 -0.64 -12.21 -12.42
N PHE A 9 -0.68 -11.14 -11.60
CA PHE A 9 0.54 -10.41 -11.26
C PHE A 9 1.59 -11.35 -10.65
N LEU A 10 2.81 -11.32 -11.19
CA LEU A 10 3.93 -12.23 -10.91
C LEU A 10 3.74 -13.70 -11.36
N LEU A 11 2.55 -14.11 -11.76
CA LEU A 11 2.28 -15.47 -12.25
C LEU A 11 2.56 -15.53 -13.77
N GLN A 12 3.84 -15.74 -14.12
CA GLN A 12 4.31 -15.60 -15.50
C GLN A 12 4.09 -16.83 -16.38
N THR A 13 3.82 -18.01 -15.78
CA THR A 13 3.61 -19.25 -16.51
C THR A 13 2.24 -19.84 -16.22
N GLU A 14 1.71 -20.63 -17.16
CA GLU A 14 0.45 -21.37 -16.96
C GLU A 14 0.51 -22.27 -15.72
N THR A 15 1.64 -22.89 -15.47
CA THR A 15 1.85 -23.70 -14.26
C THR A 15 1.74 -22.88 -13.00
N ALA A 16 2.36 -21.68 -12.95
CA ALA A 16 2.28 -20.78 -11.79
C ALA A 16 0.84 -20.32 -11.55
N GLN A 17 0.11 -19.96 -12.61
CA GLN A 17 -1.30 -19.56 -12.53
C GLN A 17 -2.16 -20.71 -11.99
N LYS A 18 -1.99 -21.91 -12.54
CA LYS A 18 -2.73 -23.09 -12.10
C LYS A 18 -2.45 -23.41 -10.62
N LEU A 19 -1.20 -23.48 -10.22
CA LEU A 19 -0.81 -23.75 -8.82
C LEU A 19 -1.38 -22.73 -7.87
N TYR A 20 -1.35 -21.45 -8.24
CA TYR A 20 -1.90 -20.41 -7.39
C TYR A 20 -3.42 -20.46 -7.32
N HIS A 21 -4.11 -20.35 -8.46
CA HIS A 21 -5.57 -20.20 -8.48
C HIS A 21 -6.34 -21.46 -8.03
N GLU A 22 -5.84 -22.65 -8.41
CA GLU A 22 -6.52 -23.90 -8.06
C GLU A 22 -6.20 -24.37 -6.63
N HIS A 23 -5.02 -24.04 -6.11
CA HIS A 23 -4.54 -24.56 -4.83
C HIS A 23 -4.19 -23.45 -3.82
N ALA A 24 -3.16 -22.66 -4.07
CA ALA A 24 -2.58 -21.76 -3.06
C ALA A 24 -3.53 -20.64 -2.61
N ALA A 25 -4.29 -20.04 -3.53
CA ALA A 25 -5.20 -18.92 -3.22
C ALA A 25 -6.31 -19.26 -2.20
N LYS A 26 -6.61 -20.56 -2.03
CA LYS A 26 -7.65 -21.05 -1.12
C LYS A 26 -7.09 -21.56 0.21
N MET A 27 -5.78 -21.59 0.36
CA MET A 27 -5.14 -22.05 1.58
C MET A 27 -5.16 -20.96 2.66
N PRO A 28 -5.30 -21.32 3.94
CA PRO A 28 -5.19 -20.35 5.03
C PRO A 28 -3.77 -19.79 5.09
N ILE A 29 -3.68 -18.48 5.38
CA ILE A 29 -2.40 -17.82 5.60
C ILE A 29 -2.00 -18.04 7.07
N ILE A 30 -0.80 -18.55 7.30
CA ILE A 30 -0.19 -18.66 8.62
C ILE A 30 0.96 -17.65 8.66
N ASP A 31 0.69 -16.50 9.25
CA ASP A 31 1.69 -15.46 9.44
C ASP A 31 2.41 -15.66 10.78
N TYR A 32 3.60 -16.26 10.71
CA TYR A 32 4.42 -16.53 11.88
C TYR A 32 5.37 -15.39 12.25
N HIS A 33 5.43 -14.34 11.44
CA HIS A 33 6.25 -13.16 11.67
C HIS A 33 5.59 -11.92 11.08
N CYS A 34 5.10 -11.04 11.91
CA CYS A 34 4.55 -9.75 11.49
C CYS A 34 4.94 -8.63 12.46
N HIS A 35 4.74 -7.39 12.02
CA HIS A 35 4.97 -6.20 12.84
C HIS A 35 3.65 -5.53 13.26
N LEU A 36 2.53 -6.21 13.05
CA LEU A 36 1.23 -5.74 13.49
C LEU A 36 1.17 -5.71 15.02
N ASN A 37 0.74 -4.59 15.58
CA ASN A 37 0.59 -4.48 17.04
C ASN A 37 -0.57 -5.37 17.52
N PRO A 38 -0.33 -6.39 18.36
CA PRO A 38 -1.38 -7.28 18.85
C PRO A 38 -2.51 -6.54 19.59
N GLN A 39 -2.21 -5.41 20.23
CA GLN A 39 -3.23 -4.61 20.89
C GLN A 39 -4.22 -4.01 19.90
N MET A 40 -3.73 -3.54 18.74
CA MET A 40 -4.61 -3.01 17.68
C MET A 40 -5.57 -4.08 17.16
N VAL A 41 -5.11 -5.33 17.07
CA VAL A 41 -5.97 -6.46 16.69
C VAL A 41 -7.01 -6.76 17.78
N ALA A 42 -6.59 -6.77 19.04
CA ALA A 42 -7.50 -7.04 20.18
C ALA A 42 -8.57 -5.95 20.35
N ASP A 43 -8.23 -4.71 20.05
CA ASP A 43 -9.11 -3.54 20.19
C ASP A 43 -9.96 -3.28 18.94
N ASP A 44 -9.83 -4.11 17.89
CA ASP A 44 -10.46 -3.88 16.58
C ASP A 44 -10.23 -2.44 16.09
N TYR A 45 -8.95 -2.05 16.08
CA TYR A 45 -8.55 -0.67 15.84
C TYR A 45 -8.97 -0.18 14.46
N GLN A 46 -9.68 0.94 14.42
CA GLN A 46 -10.13 1.58 13.18
C GLN A 46 -9.13 2.67 12.77
N PHE A 47 -8.44 2.47 11.65
CA PHE A 47 -7.56 3.47 11.08
C PHE A 47 -8.37 4.65 10.52
N LYS A 48 -7.88 5.85 10.78
CA LYS A 48 -8.56 7.09 10.36
C LYS A 48 -8.26 7.46 8.93
N THR A 49 -7.04 7.21 8.49
CA THR A 49 -6.57 7.61 7.15
C THR A 49 -5.61 6.57 6.57
N LEU A 50 -5.49 6.59 5.25
CA LEU A 50 -4.49 5.80 4.53
C LEU A 50 -3.05 6.18 4.94
N THR A 51 -2.83 7.44 5.30
CA THR A 51 -1.53 7.91 5.83
C THR A 51 -1.17 7.19 7.12
N GLU A 52 -2.11 7.06 8.04
CA GLU A 52 -1.88 6.37 9.32
C GLU A 52 -1.45 4.92 9.09
N ILE A 53 -2.12 4.20 8.18
CA ILE A 53 -1.77 2.82 7.83
C ILE A 53 -0.39 2.74 7.17
N TRP A 54 -0.16 3.56 6.15
CA TRP A 54 1.01 3.41 5.29
C TRP A 54 2.26 4.08 5.81
N LEU A 55 2.11 5.21 6.50
CA LEU A 55 3.24 6.04 6.92
C LEU A 55 3.42 6.13 8.44
N GLY A 56 2.49 5.57 9.22
CA GLY A 56 2.54 5.62 10.67
C GLY A 56 3.71 4.87 11.29
N GLY A 57 4.20 3.81 10.65
CA GLY A 57 5.27 2.97 11.18
C GLY A 57 6.17 2.30 10.14
N ASP A 58 5.99 2.56 8.86
CA ASP A 58 6.75 1.91 7.79
C ASP A 58 8.10 2.59 7.54
N HIS A 59 9.14 2.02 8.13
CA HIS A 59 10.52 2.48 8.00
C HIS A 59 11.04 2.43 6.56
N TYR A 60 10.55 1.54 5.72
CA TYR A 60 10.97 1.44 4.31
C TYR A 60 10.41 2.60 3.49
N LYS A 61 9.13 2.96 3.70
CA LYS A 61 8.53 4.13 3.06
C LYS A 61 9.21 5.43 3.53
N TRP A 62 9.50 5.57 4.82
CA TRP A 62 10.26 6.71 5.36
C TRP A 62 11.63 6.84 4.71
N ARG A 63 12.33 5.73 4.52
CA ARG A 63 13.64 5.72 3.84
C ARG A 63 13.52 6.16 2.38
N ALA A 64 12.50 5.68 1.67
CA ALA A 64 12.26 6.09 0.29
C ALA A 64 11.95 7.58 0.18
N LEU A 65 11.12 8.13 1.08
CA LEU A 65 10.84 9.56 1.15
C LEU A 65 12.12 10.38 1.37
N ARG A 66 12.96 10.01 2.33
CA ARG A 66 14.25 10.67 2.59
C ARG A 66 15.18 10.58 1.38
N ALA A 67 15.27 9.42 0.75
CA ALA A 67 16.08 9.24 -0.46
C ALA A 67 15.58 10.11 -1.63
N ASN A 68 14.28 10.42 -1.68
CA ASN A 68 13.68 11.34 -2.65
C ASN A 68 13.80 12.83 -2.22
N GLY A 69 14.52 13.13 -1.15
CA GLY A 69 14.77 14.52 -0.69
C GLY A 69 13.60 15.14 0.06
N ILE A 70 12.60 14.36 0.50
CA ILE A 70 11.50 14.87 1.31
C ILE A 70 11.99 15.19 2.72
N THR A 71 11.64 16.36 3.23
CA THR A 71 12.04 16.81 4.57
C THR A 71 11.27 16.07 5.66
N GLU A 72 11.88 15.93 6.83
CA GLU A 72 11.36 15.16 7.96
C GLU A 72 9.98 15.65 8.44
N LYS A 73 9.66 16.93 8.24
CA LYS A 73 8.32 17.48 8.50
C LYS A 73 7.20 16.64 7.90
N TYR A 74 7.39 16.16 6.66
CA TYR A 74 6.39 15.39 5.92
C TYR A 74 6.55 13.86 6.06
N ILE A 75 7.45 13.40 6.90
CA ILE A 75 7.72 11.97 7.12
C ILE A 75 7.23 11.59 8.52
N THR A 76 7.97 11.98 9.55
CA THR A 76 7.65 11.71 10.97
C THR A 76 7.28 12.98 11.74
N GLY A 77 7.39 14.17 11.11
CA GLY A 77 7.08 15.45 11.73
C GLY A 77 5.59 15.78 11.78
N ASP A 78 5.27 17.05 11.89
CA ASP A 78 3.96 17.61 12.24
C ASP A 78 3.08 17.99 11.04
N ALA A 79 3.47 17.63 9.81
CA ALA A 79 2.62 17.84 8.65
C ALA A 79 1.30 17.01 8.78
N SER A 80 0.25 17.51 8.19
CA SER A 80 -1.04 16.78 8.15
C SER A 80 -0.93 15.47 7.39
N ASP A 81 -1.86 14.56 7.64
CA ASP A 81 -1.93 13.26 6.96
C ASP A 81 -1.99 13.40 5.43
N TRP A 82 -2.76 14.39 4.95
CA TRP A 82 -2.82 14.67 3.53
C TRP A 82 -1.48 15.13 2.98
N GLU A 83 -0.79 16.07 3.60
CA GLU A 83 0.51 16.56 3.16
C GLU A 83 1.55 15.43 3.12
N LYS A 84 1.55 14.54 4.12
CA LYS A 84 2.41 13.36 4.14
C LYS A 84 2.09 12.41 2.99
N PHE A 85 0.81 12.12 2.77
CA PHE A 85 0.37 11.26 1.66
C PHE A 85 0.73 11.85 0.29
N GLU A 86 0.54 13.15 0.11
CA GLU A 86 0.92 13.83 -1.13
C GLU A 86 2.43 13.66 -1.43
N LYS A 87 3.28 13.76 -0.40
CA LYS A 87 4.73 13.51 -0.54
C LYS A 87 5.06 12.03 -0.83
N TRP A 88 4.28 11.12 -0.31
CA TRP A 88 4.38 9.72 -0.70
C TRP A 88 3.99 9.51 -2.16
N ALA A 89 2.90 10.09 -2.61
CA ALA A 89 2.46 10.04 -4.01
C ALA A 89 3.48 10.67 -4.98
N GLU A 90 4.19 11.75 -4.57
CA GLU A 90 5.32 12.30 -5.31
C GLU A 90 6.50 11.32 -5.40
N THR A 91 6.70 10.51 -4.37
CA THR A 91 7.84 9.60 -4.24
C THR A 91 7.63 8.27 -4.96
N VAL A 92 6.40 7.75 -4.98
CA VAL A 92 6.07 6.44 -5.55
C VAL A 92 6.59 6.22 -6.98
N PRO A 93 6.46 7.16 -7.93
CA PRO A 93 7.00 6.98 -9.28
C PRO A 93 8.51 6.73 -9.33
N TYR A 94 9.25 7.24 -8.35
CA TYR A 94 10.70 7.04 -8.24
C TYR A 94 11.09 5.72 -7.57
N THR A 95 10.13 5.01 -7.00
CA THR A 95 10.34 3.67 -6.44
C THR A 95 10.21 2.56 -7.49
N PHE A 96 10.08 2.90 -8.77
CA PHE A 96 10.02 1.94 -9.86
C PHE A 96 11.20 0.96 -9.80
N ARG A 97 10.92 -0.35 -9.92
CA ARG A 97 11.85 -1.47 -9.68
C ARG A 97 12.24 -1.73 -8.21
N ASN A 98 11.71 -0.95 -7.28
CA ASN A 98 11.77 -1.29 -5.85
C ASN A 98 10.47 -2.02 -5.47
N PRO A 99 10.49 -2.99 -4.55
CA PRO A 99 9.28 -3.65 -4.06
C PRO A 99 8.17 -2.68 -3.60
N LEU A 100 8.52 -1.53 -3.05
CA LEU A 100 7.54 -0.50 -2.63
C LEU A 100 6.60 -0.07 -3.75
N TYR A 101 7.07 -0.04 -5.01
CA TYR A 101 6.23 0.35 -6.13
C TYR A 101 5.09 -0.64 -6.35
N HIS A 102 5.38 -1.92 -6.45
CA HIS A 102 4.33 -2.91 -6.67
C HIS A 102 3.56 -3.25 -5.40
N TRP A 103 4.15 -3.19 -4.22
CA TRP A 103 3.41 -3.36 -2.97
C TRP A 103 2.35 -2.27 -2.80
N THR A 104 2.69 -1.00 -3.03
CA THR A 104 1.72 0.10 -3.00
C THR A 104 0.51 -0.18 -3.90
N HIS A 105 0.76 -0.59 -5.14
CA HIS A 105 -0.33 -0.85 -6.08
C HIS A 105 -1.06 -2.17 -5.83
N LEU A 106 -0.37 -3.17 -5.28
CA LEU A 106 -0.99 -4.44 -4.86
C LEU A 106 -1.94 -4.22 -3.68
N GLU A 107 -1.55 -3.40 -2.70
CA GLU A 107 -2.39 -3.02 -1.58
C GLU A 107 -3.62 -2.22 -2.03
N LEU A 108 -3.44 -1.24 -2.92
CA LEU A 108 -4.56 -0.50 -3.53
C LEU A 108 -5.57 -1.43 -4.21
N ARG A 109 -5.07 -2.40 -4.98
CA ARG A 109 -5.93 -3.36 -5.67
C ARG A 109 -6.61 -4.33 -4.71
N THR A 110 -5.87 -4.98 -3.84
CA THR A 110 -6.38 -6.10 -3.03
C THR A 110 -7.24 -5.63 -1.85
N ALA A 111 -6.85 -4.54 -1.19
CA ALA A 111 -7.59 -4.01 -0.04
C ALA A 111 -8.68 -3.02 -0.44
N PHE A 112 -8.44 -2.21 -1.47
CA PHE A 112 -9.33 -1.10 -1.82
C PHE A 112 -10.01 -1.25 -3.19
N GLY A 113 -9.66 -2.26 -4.00
CA GLY A 113 -10.23 -2.45 -5.34
C GLY A 113 -9.86 -1.35 -6.33
N ILE A 114 -8.72 -0.66 -6.12
CA ILE A 114 -8.25 0.46 -6.93
C ILE A 114 -7.13 0.00 -7.86
N ASP A 115 -7.36 0.09 -9.18
CA ASP A 115 -6.37 -0.27 -10.21
C ASP A 115 -5.57 0.93 -10.73
N LYS A 116 -5.84 2.14 -10.23
CA LYS A 116 -5.14 3.36 -10.62
C LYS A 116 -3.71 3.39 -10.11
N ILE A 117 -2.80 3.89 -10.95
CA ILE A 117 -1.40 4.12 -10.56
C ILE A 117 -1.33 5.37 -9.67
N LEU A 118 -0.70 5.23 -8.50
CA LEU A 118 -0.47 6.33 -7.57
C LEU A 118 0.65 7.25 -8.08
N ASN A 119 0.32 8.50 -8.24
CA ASN A 119 1.21 9.59 -8.60
C ASN A 119 0.58 10.94 -8.18
N PRO A 120 1.26 12.09 -8.31
CA PRO A 120 0.70 13.38 -7.89
C PRO A 120 -0.66 13.75 -8.51
N LYS A 121 -0.96 13.24 -9.72
CA LYS A 121 -2.23 13.56 -10.39
C LYS A 121 -3.41 12.74 -9.88
N THR A 122 -3.16 11.53 -9.41
CA THR A 122 -4.18 10.60 -8.91
C THR A 122 -4.26 10.58 -7.37
N ALA A 123 -3.34 11.26 -6.70
CA ALA A 123 -3.17 11.19 -5.24
C ALA A 123 -4.45 11.56 -4.49
N ARG A 124 -5.10 12.68 -4.84
CA ARG A 124 -6.29 13.16 -4.14
C ARG A 124 -7.45 12.16 -4.24
N GLU A 125 -7.74 11.72 -5.45
CA GLU A 125 -8.81 10.77 -5.72
C GLU A 125 -8.60 9.45 -4.97
N ILE A 126 -7.38 8.88 -5.04
CA ILE A 126 -7.04 7.63 -4.34
C ILE A 126 -7.15 7.80 -2.82
N TYR A 127 -6.64 8.91 -2.28
CA TYR A 127 -6.68 9.18 -0.85
C TYR A 127 -8.10 9.27 -0.32
N GLU A 128 -8.95 10.02 -0.99
CA GLU A 128 -10.35 10.21 -0.61
C GLU A 128 -11.13 8.89 -0.70
N GLU A 129 -10.99 8.15 -1.80
CA GLU A 129 -11.64 6.85 -1.99
C GLU A 129 -11.19 5.80 -0.94
N CYS A 130 -9.90 5.73 -0.63
CA CYS A 130 -9.40 4.83 0.40
C CYS A 130 -9.93 5.21 1.79
N ASN A 131 -9.89 6.50 2.14
CA ASN A 131 -10.38 6.96 3.44
C ASN A 131 -11.88 6.75 3.61
N GLU A 132 -12.68 6.92 2.55
CA GLU A 132 -14.10 6.58 2.59
C GLU A 132 -14.33 5.09 2.90
N LYS A 133 -13.56 4.21 2.24
CA LYS A 133 -13.65 2.76 2.48
C LYS A 133 -13.19 2.36 3.89
N LEU A 134 -12.21 3.05 4.47
CA LEU A 134 -11.75 2.82 5.84
C LEU A 134 -12.80 3.20 6.91
N GLN A 135 -13.77 4.06 6.60
CA GLN A 135 -14.85 4.44 7.51
C GLN A 135 -16.07 3.52 7.42
N GLN A 136 -16.08 2.57 6.47
CA GLN A 136 -17.16 1.59 6.36
C GLN A 136 -16.95 0.47 7.38
N PRO A 137 -18.03 -0.01 8.04
CA PRO A 137 -17.95 -1.10 8.99
C PRO A 137 -17.60 -2.44 8.33
#